data_3f4bc7034e9763de7a968d3534273387
#
_entry.id   3f4bc7034e9763de7a968d3534273387
#
_cell.length_a   1.000
_cell.length_b   1.000
_cell.length_c   1.000
_cell.angle_alpha   90.00
_cell.angle_beta   90.00
_cell.angle_gamma   90.00
#
_symmetry.space_group_name_H-M   'P 1'
#
loop_
_entity.id
_entity.type
_entity.pdbx_description
1 polymer ?
#
loop_
_entity_poly.entity_id
_entity_poly.type
_entity_poly.pdbx_seq_one_letter_code
_entity_poly.pdbx_strand_id
1 'polypeptide(L)'
;MTIQVLKPKFHIDECLDAIKECLEKGWTGMGFKTIEFEEAWKKYTGHKFAYYLNSNTVGLHLAVKILKLQNKWSDGDEIITTPITFVSTNHAILYENMHATFADVDEYLCLDPIDVEKKINDKTRAIVFIGYEILT
;
A
#
# COMPACT_ATOMS: atom_id res chain seq x y z
N MET A 1 -26.43 1.84 18.80
CA MET A 1 -25.89 0.80 17.91
C MET A 1 -24.58 1.35 17.36
N THR A 2 -23.44 0.71 17.62
CA THR A 2 -22.13 1.20 17.12
C THR A 2 -21.83 0.46 15.83
N ILE A 3 -21.66 1.20 14.73
CA ILE A 3 -21.25 0.64 13.45
C ILE A 3 -19.72 0.64 13.42
N GLN A 4 -19.09 -0.55 13.34
CA GLN A 4 -17.65 -0.67 13.15
C GLN A 4 -17.33 -0.55 11.65
N VAL A 5 -16.50 0.42 11.30
CA VAL A 5 -16.06 0.64 9.91
C VAL A 5 -15.16 -0.51 9.43
N LEU A 6 -14.38 -1.09 10.34
CA LEU A 6 -13.51 -2.24 10.05
C LEU A 6 -13.65 -3.29 11.16
N LYS A 7 -14.09 -4.48 10.79
CA LYS A 7 -14.10 -5.66 11.67
C LYS A 7 -13.45 -6.83 10.96
N PRO A 8 -12.15 -7.06 11.13
CA PRO A 8 -11.48 -8.18 10.49
C PRO A 8 -12.05 -9.51 10.97
N LYS A 9 -12.19 -10.46 10.05
CA LYS A 9 -12.63 -11.83 10.33
C LYS A 9 -11.41 -12.73 10.17
N PHE A 10 -11.12 -13.50 11.21
CA PHE A 10 -10.01 -14.45 11.22
C PHE A 10 -10.53 -15.88 11.26
N HIS A 11 -9.82 -16.79 10.60
CA HIS A 11 -9.95 -18.24 10.77
C HIS A 11 -9.10 -18.63 11.98
N ILE A 12 -9.66 -18.49 13.17
CA ILE A 12 -8.91 -18.53 14.44
C ILE A 12 -8.13 -19.84 14.60
N ASP A 13 -8.76 -20.98 14.36
CA ASP A 13 -8.11 -22.29 14.56
C ASP A 13 -6.93 -22.47 13.60
N GLU A 14 -7.10 -22.17 12.33
CA GLU A 14 -6.02 -22.22 11.32
C GLU A 14 -4.85 -21.28 11.68
N CYS A 15 -5.17 -20.08 12.18
CA CYS A 15 -4.15 -19.13 12.64
C CYS A 15 -3.37 -19.68 13.84
N LEU A 16 -4.06 -20.27 14.82
CA LEU A 16 -3.43 -20.85 16.00
C LEU A 16 -2.57 -22.06 15.64
N ASP A 17 -3.02 -22.93 14.74
CA ASP A 17 -2.24 -24.07 14.27
C ASP A 17 -0.96 -23.62 13.54
N ALA A 18 -1.05 -22.60 12.68
CA ALA A 18 0.12 -22.06 12.02
C ALA A 18 1.12 -21.40 12.99
N ILE A 19 0.63 -20.69 14.01
CA ILE A 19 1.47 -20.12 15.07
C ILE A 19 2.14 -21.25 15.86
N LYS A 20 1.39 -22.28 16.26
CA LYS A 20 1.90 -23.44 17.00
C LYS A 20 3.03 -24.11 16.23
N GLU A 21 2.85 -24.38 14.95
CA GLU A 21 3.89 -24.97 14.10
C GLU A 21 5.18 -24.12 14.08
N CYS A 22 5.07 -22.78 14.01
CA CYS A 22 6.24 -21.90 14.07
C CYS A 22 6.98 -22.02 15.41
N LEU A 23 6.23 -22.04 16.52
CA LEU A 23 6.79 -22.12 17.85
C LEU A 23 7.44 -23.50 18.11
N GLU A 24 6.82 -24.59 17.67
CA GLU A 24 7.37 -25.95 17.79
C GLU A 24 8.67 -26.11 16.99
N LYS A 25 8.77 -25.47 15.83
CA LYS A 25 10.00 -25.42 15.02
C LYS A 25 11.05 -24.43 15.56
N GLY A 26 10.69 -23.62 16.56
CA GLY A 26 11.59 -22.60 17.13
C GLY A 26 11.91 -21.45 16.17
N TRP A 27 11.05 -21.17 15.19
CA TRP A 27 11.27 -20.11 14.21
C TRP A 27 10.19 -19.03 14.29
N THR A 28 10.59 -17.83 14.70
CA THR A 28 9.69 -16.69 14.94
C THR A 28 9.95 -15.49 14.01
N GLY A 29 10.93 -15.59 13.11
CA GLY A 29 11.25 -14.57 12.10
C GLY A 29 10.71 -14.91 10.71
N MET A 30 11.19 -14.19 9.68
CA MET A 30 10.93 -14.54 8.29
C MET A 30 11.47 -15.95 7.99
N GLY A 31 10.62 -16.85 7.52
CA GLY A 31 10.98 -18.23 7.31
C GLY A 31 9.99 -18.97 6.43
N PHE A 32 9.79 -20.26 6.73
CA PHE A 32 8.99 -21.16 5.89
C PHE A 32 7.54 -20.68 5.68
N LYS A 33 6.88 -20.11 6.70
CA LYS A 33 5.52 -19.55 6.55
C LYS A 33 5.47 -18.33 5.64
N THR A 34 6.51 -17.52 5.65
CA THR A 34 6.64 -16.39 4.72
C THR A 34 6.74 -16.89 3.27
N ILE A 35 7.59 -17.90 3.04
CA ILE A 35 7.76 -18.51 1.72
C ILE A 35 6.46 -19.18 1.25
N GLU A 36 5.79 -19.93 2.11
CA GLU A 36 4.49 -20.55 1.81
C GLU A 36 3.45 -19.48 1.39
N PHE A 37 3.40 -18.37 2.12
CA PHE A 37 2.49 -17.27 1.81
C PHE A 37 2.84 -16.61 0.47
N GLU A 38 4.11 -16.29 0.22
CA GLU A 38 4.55 -15.67 -1.04
C GLU A 38 4.25 -16.55 -2.24
N GLU A 39 4.47 -17.86 -2.14
CA GLU A 39 4.15 -18.82 -3.21
C GLU A 39 2.63 -18.94 -3.43
N ALA A 40 1.85 -19.01 -2.35
CA ALA A 40 0.39 -19.04 -2.45
C ALA A 40 -0.16 -17.76 -3.09
N TRP A 41 0.39 -16.61 -2.73
CA TRP A 41 0.00 -15.32 -3.29
C TRP A 41 0.35 -15.22 -4.78
N LYS A 42 1.54 -15.64 -5.20
CA LYS A 42 1.91 -15.70 -6.63
C LYS A 42 0.95 -16.57 -7.42
N LYS A 43 0.60 -17.73 -6.86
CA LYS A 43 -0.37 -18.64 -7.51
C LYS A 43 -1.77 -18.04 -7.62
N TYR A 44 -2.23 -17.34 -6.59
CA TYR A 44 -3.55 -16.73 -6.53
C TYR A 44 -3.66 -15.54 -7.49
N THR A 45 -2.66 -14.68 -7.53
CA THR A 45 -2.67 -13.44 -8.32
C THR A 45 -2.15 -13.60 -9.74
N GLY A 46 -1.41 -14.68 -10.04
CA GLY A 46 -0.69 -14.86 -11.29
C GLY A 46 0.59 -14.01 -11.43
N HIS A 47 0.96 -13.27 -10.40
CA HIS A 47 2.19 -12.47 -10.43
C HIS A 47 3.44 -13.35 -10.33
N LYS A 48 4.47 -12.99 -11.09
CA LYS A 48 5.76 -13.70 -11.08
C LYS A 48 6.52 -13.56 -9.77
N PHE A 49 6.35 -12.42 -9.10
CA PHE A 49 7.06 -12.09 -7.87
C PHE A 49 6.07 -11.64 -6.81
N ALA A 50 6.33 -12.04 -5.57
CA ALA A 50 5.66 -11.56 -4.38
C ALA A 50 6.67 -11.55 -3.22
N TYR A 51 6.67 -10.47 -2.46
CA TYR A 51 7.53 -10.32 -1.30
C TYR A 51 6.72 -9.83 -0.12
N TYR A 52 6.77 -10.58 0.97
CA TYR A 52 6.09 -10.21 2.20
C TYR A 52 6.82 -9.06 2.90
N LEU A 53 6.05 -8.11 3.39
CA LEU A 53 6.52 -7.00 4.19
C LEU A 53 5.72 -6.93 5.49
N ASN A 54 6.29 -6.32 6.52
CA ASN A 54 5.64 -6.21 7.83
C ASN A 54 4.44 -5.25 7.85
N SER A 55 4.32 -4.38 6.86
CA SER A 55 3.19 -3.46 6.73
C SER A 55 3.05 -2.91 5.31
N ASN A 56 1.83 -2.48 4.96
CA ASN A 56 1.59 -1.77 3.71
C ASN A 56 2.32 -0.41 3.66
N THR A 57 2.51 0.24 4.80
CA THR A 57 3.29 1.48 4.91
C THR A 57 4.70 1.31 4.37
N VAL A 58 5.39 0.24 4.75
CA VAL A 58 6.72 -0.09 4.23
C VAL A 58 6.66 -0.40 2.74
N GLY A 59 5.62 -1.11 2.29
CA GLY A 59 5.43 -1.40 0.87
C GLY A 59 5.28 -0.15 0.02
N LEU A 60 4.45 0.78 0.44
CA LEU A 60 4.28 2.07 -0.23
C LEU A 60 5.57 2.89 -0.24
N HIS A 61 6.28 2.95 0.89
CA HIS A 61 7.56 3.65 0.97
C HIS A 61 8.60 3.04 0.01
N LEU A 62 8.75 1.72 0.01
CA LEU A 62 9.67 1.03 -0.91
C LEU A 62 9.30 1.26 -2.38
N ALA A 63 8.01 1.27 -2.71
CA ALA A 63 7.55 1.54 -4.07
C ALA A 63 7.97 2.95 -4.53
N VAL A 64 7.72 3.97 -3.72
CA VAL A 64 8.14 5.35 -4.02
C VAL A 64 9.66 5.45 -4.14
N LYS A 65 10.39 4.84 -3.20
CA LYS A 65 11.87 4.82 -3.22
C LYS A 65 12.43 4.18 -4.48
N ILE A 66 11.93 3.02 -4.86
CA ILE A 66 12.39 2.30 -6.05
C ILE A 66 12.11 3.13 -7.31
N LEU A 67 10.90 3.67 -7.43
CA LEU A 67 10.53 4.52 -8.56
C LEU A 67 11.42 5.77 -8.64
N LYS A 68 11.65 6.43 -7.50
CA LYS A 68 12.53 7.59 -7.42
C LYS A 68 13.95 7.28 -7.91
N LEU A 69 14.52 6.18 -7.42
CA LEU A 69 15.88 5.75 -7.81
C LEU A 69 15.96 5.36 -9.29
N GLN A 70 15.02 4.57 -9.79
CA GLN A 70 15.02 4.09 -11.17
C GLN A 70 14.85 5.23 -12.18
N ASN A 71 14.00 6.20 -11.86
CA ASN A 71 13.68 7.31 -12.75
C ASN A 71 14.49 8.58 -12.44
N LYS A 72 15.41 8.51 -11.47
CA LYS A 72 16.27 9.65 -11.07
C LYS A 72 15.46 10.90 -10.67
N TRP A 73 14.35 10.72 -9.97
CA TRP A 73 13.56 11.83 -9.45
C TRP A 73 14.34 12.58 -8.37
N SER A 74 14.11 13.89 -8.27
CA SER A 74 14.81 14.77 -7.35
C SER A 74 14.01 14.98 -6.07
N ASP A 75 14.69 15.42 -5.01
CA ASP A 75 14.03 15.94 -3.82
C ASP A 75 13.18 17.16 -4.20
N GLY A 76 11.97 17.24 -3.65
CA GLY A 76 11.00 18.27 -3.99
C GLY A 76 10.21 18.03 -5.28
N ASP A 77 10.45 16.94 -6.01
CA ASP A 77 9.53 16.47 -7.05
C ASP A 77 8.19 16.04 -6.43
N GLU A 78 7.13 16.03 -7.22
CA GLU A 78 5.76 15.93 -6.74
C GLU A 78 5.10 14.60 -7.11
N ILE A 79 4.30 14.09 -6.18
CA ILE A 79 3.37 12.99 -6.42
C ILE A 79 1.97 13.48 -6.10
N ILE A 80 1.05 13.41 -7.07
CA ILE A 80 -0.35 13.78 -6.86
C ILE A 80 -1.06 12.66 -6.11
N THR A 81 -1.83 13.02 -5.10
CA THR A 81 -2.57 12.12 -4.21
C THR A 81 -3.80 12.81 -3.64
N THR A 82 -4.47 12.22 -2.67
CA THR A 82 -5.60 12.82 -1.94
C THR A 82 -5.35 12.83 -0.44
N PRO A 83 -5.89 13.80 0.32
CA PRO A 83 -5.91 13.74 1.78
C PRO A 83 -6.92 12.71 2.33
N ILE A 84 -7.89 12.27 1.50
CA ILE A 84 -8.88 11.25 1.88
C ILE A 84 -8.28 9.86 1.66
N THR A 85 -7.39 9.48 2.57
CA THR A 85 -6.73 8.17 2.58
C THR A 85 -6.13 7.89 3.95
N PHE A 86 -5.66 6.67 4.15
CA PHE A 86 -4.85 6.38 5.33
C PHE A 86 -3.52 7.15 5.23
N VAL A 87 -3.11 7.76 6.34
CA VAL A 87 -1.97 8.69 6.40
C VAL A 87 -0.66 8.14 5.81
N SER A 88 -0.45 6.81 5.89
CA SER A 88 0.75 6.16 5.36
C SER A 88 0.94 6.34 3.86
N THR A 89 -0.14 6.51 3.10
CA THR A 89 -0.05 6.79 1.66
C THR A 89 0.76 8.06 1.40
N ASN A 90 0.43 9.12 2.12
CA ASN A 90 1.09 10.41 1.96
C ASN A 90 2.45 10.47 2.65
N HIS A 91 2.62 9.78 3.79
CA HIS A 91 3.92 9.65 4.45
C HIS A 91 4.96 8.95 3.59
N ALA A 92 4.57 7.96 2.79
CA ALA A 92 5.50 7.28 1.87
C ALA A 92 6.18 8.24 0.89
N ILE A 93 5.46 9.29 0.47
CA ILE A 93 5.99 10.35 -0.41
C ILE A 93 6.98 11.24 0.36
N LEU A 94 6.60 11.65 1.57
CA LEU A 94 7.40 12.53 2.41
C LEU A 94 8.71 11.86 2.87
N TYR A 95 8.71 10.56 3.13
CA TYR A 95 9.91 9.80 3.52
C TYR A 95 11.00 9.81 2.46
N GLU A 96 10.64 10.03 1.21
CA GLU A 96 11.60 10.17 0.09
C GLU A 96 11.88 11.64 -0.27
N ASN A 97 11.63 12.59 0.65
CA ASN A 97 11.81 14.03 0.43
C ASN A 97 11.06 14.55 -0.82
N MET A 98 9.96 13.91 -1.17
CA MET A 98 9.10 14.36 -2.26
C MET A 98 7.90 15.14 -1.70
N HIS A 99 7.20 15.87 -2.55
CA HIS A 99 6.05 16.67 -2.17
C HIS A 99 4.74 15.96 -2.53
N ALA A 100 3.82 15.85 -1.57
CA ALA A 100 2.47 15.34 -1.80
C ALA A 100 1.56 16.48 -2.25
N THR A 101 1.19 16.50 -3.53
CA THR A 101 0.26 17.47 -4.09
C THR A 101 -1.14 16.90 -4.03
N PHE A 102 -2.02 17.54 -3.27
CA PHE A 102 -3.38 17.02 -3.05
C PHE A 102 -4.32 17.45 -4.18
N ALA A 103 -4.97 16.46 -4.78
CA ALA A 103 -6.11 16.63 -5.65
C ALA A 103 -7.41 16.30 -4.91
N ASP A 104 -8.50 16.90 -5.36
CA ASP A 104 -9.84 16.65 -4.82
C ASP A 104 -10.33 15.26 -5.19
N VAL A 105 -11.47 14.88 -4.63
CA VAL A 105 -12.14 13.61 -4.90
C VAL A 105 -13.48 13.84 -5.58
N ASP A 106 -13.90 12.88 -6.37
CA ASP A 106 -15.20 12.83 -6.99
C ASP A 106 -16.33 12.42 -6.00
N GLU A 107 -17.53 12.27 -6.50
CA GLU A 107 -18.70 11.83 -5.72
C GLU A 107 -18.57 10.41 -5.15
N TYR A 108 -17.63 9.60 -5.65
CA TYR A 108 -17.30 8.26 -5.19
C TYR A 108 -16.10 8.23 -4.22
N LEU A 109 -15.64 9.39 -3.77
CA LEU A 109 -14.43 9.55 -2.94
C LEU A 109 -13.15 9.04 -3.60
N CYS A 110 -13.15 8.83 -4.90
CA CYS A 110 -11.96 8.52 -5.68
C CYS A 110 -11.31 9.82 -6.15
N LEU A 111 -10.01 9.77 -6.51
CA LEU A 111 -9.34 10.95 -7.07
C LEU A 111 -10.11 11.48 -8.28
N ASP A 112 -10.45 12.77 -8.27
CA ASP A 112 -11.08 13.44 -9.40
C ASP A 112 -10.06 13.67 -10.53
N PRO A 113 -10.22 13.01 -11.69
CA PRO A 113 -9.27 13.14 -12.79
C PRO A 113 -9.20 14.57 -13.35
N ILE A 114 -10.27 15.35 -13.24
CA ILE A 114 -10.31 16.74 -13.70
C ILE A 114 -9.43 17.61 -12.80
N ASP A 115 -9.46 17.39 -11.50
CA ASP A 115 -8.63 18.15 -10.57
C ASP A 115 -7.17 17.67 -10.60
N VAL A 116 -6.94 16.38 -10.81
CA VAL A 116 -5.60 15.82 -11.05
C VAL A 116 -4.95 16.48 -12.26
N GLU A 117 -5.66 16.57 -13.41
CA GLU A 117 -5.14 17.18 -14.64
C GLU A 117 -4.69 18.63 -14.42
N LYS A 118 -5.48 19.42 -13.67
CA LYS A 118 -5.13 20.81 -13.33
C LYS A 118 -3.87 20.96 -12.49
N LYS A 119 -3.48 19.92 -11.77
CA LYS A 119 -2.34 19.93 -10.83
C LYS A 119 -1.05 19.35 -11.43
N ILE A 120 -1.15 18.73 -12.60
CA ILE A 120 0.04 18.24 -13.31
C ILE A 120 0.92 19.42 -13.71
N ASN A 121 2.21 19.30 -13.38
CA ASN A 121 3.23 20.29 -13.74
C ASN A 121 4.59 19.60 -14.00
N ASP A 122 5.62 20.38 -14.31
CA ASP A 122 6.96 19.88 -14.67
C ASP A 122 7.65 19.08 -13.55
N LYS A 123 7.20 19.19 -12.29
CA LYS A 123 7.70 18.43 -11.14
C LYS A 123 6.90 17.17 -10.87
N THR A 124 5.73 17.00 -11.47
CA THR A 124 4.88 15.84 -11.26
C THR A 124 5.55 14.59 -11.83
N ARG A 125 5.71 13.56 -10.99
CA ARG A 125 6.38 12.30 -11.34
C ARG A 125 5.44 11.11 -11.35
N ALA A 126 4.44 11.13 -10.47
CA ALA A 126 3.49 10.03 -10.36
C ALA A 126 2.16 10.51 -9.79
N ILE A 127 1.17 9.64 -9.87
CA ILE A 127 -0.15 9.80 -9.24
C ILE A 127 -0.37 8.55 -8.39
N VAL A 128 -0.71 8.75 -7.11
CA VAL A 128 -1.17 7.66 -6.25
C VAL A 128 -2.68 7.68 -6.24
N PHE A 129 -3.27 6.76 -6.99
CA PHE A 129 -4.73 6.60 -7.03
C PHE A 129 -5.22 5.89 -5.77
N ILE A 130 -6.23 6.47 -5.14
CA ILE A 130 -6.98 5.87 -4.04
C ILE A 130 -8.40 5.65 -4.54
N GLY A 131 -8.82 4.38 -4.54
CA GLY A 131 -10.18 3.99 -4.89
C GLY A 131 -10.89 3.45 -3.66
N TYR A 132 -12.12 3.89 -3.43
CA TYR A 132 -13.03 3.29 -2.47
C TYR A 132 -14.05 2.45 -3.23
N GLU A 133 -14.25 1.21 -2.78
CA GLU A 133 -15.32 0.38 -3.30
C GLU A 133 -16.65 0.88 -2.70
N ILE A 134 -17.41 1.63 -3.48
CA ILE A 134 -18.80 1.93 -3.13
C ILE A 134 -19.62 0.77 -3.65
N LEU A 135 -20.08 -0.08 -2.75
CA LEU A 135 -21.05 -1.12 -3.06
C LEU A 135 -22.36 -0.43 -3.47
N THR A 136 -22.68 -0.47 -4.74
CA THR A 136 -23.99 -0.08 -5.29
C THR A 136 -24.99 -1.21 -5.14
#